data_1f4e6acab44ad06e2d3a88b872109efd
#
_entry.id   1f4e6acab44ad06e2d3a88b872109efd
#
_cell.length_a   1.000
_cell.length_b   1.000
_cell.length_c   1.000
_cell.angle_alpha   90.00
_cell.angle_beta   90.00
_cell.angle_gamma   90.00
#
_symmetry.space_group_name_H-M   'P 1'
#
loop_
_entity.id
_entity.type
_entity.pdbx_description
1 polymer ?
#
loop_
_entity_poly.entity_id
_entity_poly.type
_entity_poly.pdbx_seq_one_letter_code
_entity_poly.pdbx_strand_id
1 'polypeptide(L)' 'MSKALYKMTKTSPYLHEDIKVRSYGISCFEGGKEVLSYPDVLPDRKKVSQLVQLCNTLGVEPDQLEYILEDFLP' A
#
# COMPACT_ATOMS: atom_id res chain seq x y z
N MET A 1 22.11 4.51 -6.94
CA MET A 1 21.23 3.86 -5.96
C MET A 1 19.80 3.90 -6.44
N SER A 2 19.18 2.75 -6.50
CA SER A 2 17.77 2.72 -6.83
C SER A 2 16.97 3.19 -5.61
N LYS A 3 16.01 4.07 -5.83
CA LYS A 3 15.17 4.60 -4.79
C LYS A 3 13.79 3.95 -4.90
N ALA A 4 13.32 3.36 -3.83
CA ALA A 4 11.98 2.78 -3.80
C ALA A 4 10.93 3.88 -3.80
N LEU A 5 9.91 3.73 -4.62
CA LEU A 5 8.79 4.65 -4.70
C LEU A 5 7.50 3.89 -4.40
N TYR A 6 6.74 4.37 -3.43
CA TYR A 6 5.49 3.75 -3.02
C TYR A 6 4.31 4.52 -3.59
N LYS A 7 3.31 3.78 -4.06
CA LYS A 7 2.08 4.35 -4.59
C LYS A 7 0.88 3.63 -4.01
N MET A 8 -0.17 4.39 -3.73
CA MET A 8 -1.43 3.80 -3.31
C MET A 8 -2.16 3.21 -4.52
N THR A 9 -2.72 2.04 -4.34
CA THR A 9 -3.57 1.40 -5.34
C THR A 9 -4.97 1.23 -4.76
N LYS A 10 -5.94 1.00 -5.63
CA LYS A 10 -7.30 0.71 -5.20
C LYS A 10 -7.86 -0.44 -6.01
N THR A 11 -8.59 -1.31 -5.31
CA THR A 11 -9.25 -2.44 -5.95
C THR A 11 -10.55 -1.98 -6.59
N SER A 12 -11.05 -2.78 -7.54
CA SER A 12 -12.41 -2.58 -8.03
C SER A 12 -13.40 -2.86 -6.91
N PRO A 13 -14.52 -2.11 -6.83
CA PRO A 13 -15.53 -2.38 -5.83
C PRO A 13 -16.07 -3.81 -5.95
N TYR A 14 -16.31 -4.44 -4.83
CA TYR A 14 -16.91 -5.76 -4.78
C TYR A 14 -17.99 -5.78 -3.71
N LEU A 15 -18.88 -6.78 -3.78
CA LEU A 15 -19.96 -6.92 -2.81
C LEU A 15 -19.53 -7.85 -1.68
N HIS A 16 -19.76 -7.41 -0.46
CA HIS A 16 -19.58 -8.20 0.73
C HIS A 16 -20.84 -8.04 1.57
N GLU A 17 -21.62 -9.11 1.72
CA GLU A 17 -22.89 -9.09 2.43
C GLU A 17 -23.81 -7.96 1.89
N ASP A 18 -23.91 -7.85 0.56
CA ASP A 18 -24.72 -6.86 -0.15
C ASP A 18 -24.25 -5.42 0.03
N ILE A 19 -23.08 -5.21 0.62
CA ILE A 19 -22.48 -3.90 0.78
C ILE A 19 -21.33 -3.76 -0.21
N LYS A 20 -21.31 -2.65 -0.94
CA LYS A 20 -20.22 -2.35 -1.88
C LYS A 20 -18.99 -1.94 -1.09
N VAL A 21 -17.91 -2.70 -1.25
CA VAL A 21 -16.66 -2.47 -0.52
C VAL A 21 -15.55 -2.21 -1.52
N ARG A 22 -14.69 -1.24 -1.22
CA ARG A 22 -13.46 -0.99 -1.97
C ARG A 22 -12.30 -1.00 -0.99
N SER A 23 -11.24 -1.70 -1.36
CA SER A 23 -10.03 -1.73 -0.56
C SER A 23 -8.94 -0.91 -1.24
N TYR A 24 -7.97 -0.46 -0.46
CA TYR A 24 -6.82 0.28 -0.95
C TYR A 24 -5.56 -0.49 -0.58
N GLY A 25 -4.59 -0.44 -1.46
CA GLY A 25 -3.36 -1.16 -1.29
C GLY A 25 -2.16 -0.27 -1.53
N ILE A 26 -0.99 -0.91 -1.58
CA ILE A 26 0.27 -0.23 -1.76
C ILE A 26 1.13 -1.02 -2.73
N SER A 27 1.78 -0.30 -3.65
CA SER A 27 2.74 -0.90 -4.57
C SER A 27 4.07 -0.18 -4.43
N CYS A 28 5.15 -0.93 -4.54
CA CYS A 28 6.50 -0.40 -4.48
C CYS A 28 7.18 -0.58 -5.84
N PHE A 29 7.81 0.49 -6.30
CA PHE A 29 8.52 0.51 -7.58
C PHE A 29 9.99 0.82 -7.36
N GLU A 30 10.85 0.12 -8.07
CA GLU A 30 12.28 0.41 -8.13
C GLU A 30 12.71 0.46 -9.58
N GLY A 31 13.38 1.54 -9.99
CA GLY A 31 13.82 1.69 -11.36
C GLY A 31 12.68 1.62 -12.37
N GLY A 32 11.49 2.06 -11.99
CA GLY A 32 10.32 2.03 -12.85
C GLY A 32 9.59 0.70 -12.92
N LYS A 33 10.06 -0.30 -12.17
CA LYS A 33 9.43 -1.63 -12.14
C LYS A 33 8.78 -1.88 -10.80
N GLU A 34 7.58 -2.46 -10.83
CA GLU A 34 6.90 -2.87 -9.61
C GLU A 34 7.60 -4.10 -9.03
N VAL A 35 8.09 -3.97 -7.80
CA VAL A 35 8.82 -5.05 -7.12
C VAL A 35 8.00 -5.70 -6.03
N LEU A 36 7.02 -4.97 -5.46
CA LEU A 36 6.12 -5.49 -4.45
C LEU A 36 4.73 -4.91 -4.67
N SER A 37 3.72 -5.68 -4.32
CA SER A 37 2.34 -5.21 -4.35
C SER A 37 1.54 -5.86 -3.23
N TYR A 38 0.86 -5.03 -2.46
CA TYR A 38 -0.11 -5.45 -1.45
C TYR A 38 -1.44 -4.82 -1.83
N PRO A 39 -2.28 -5.51 -2.63
CA PRO A 39 -3.44 -4.88 -3.25
C PRO A 39 -4.60 -4.62 -2.29
N ASP A 40 -4.60 -5.27 -1.14
CA ASP A 40 -5.75 -5.23 -0.23
C ASP A 40 -5.26 -5.04 1.20
N VAL A 41 -4.93 -3.78 1.56
CA VAL A 41 -4.41 -3.46 2.88
C VAL A 41 -5.53 -3.05 3.82
N LEU A 42 -6.26 -2.01 3.48
CA LEU A 42 -7.36 -1.48 4.30
C LEU A 42 -8.42 -0.83 3.41
N PRO A 43 -9.69 -0.82 3.86
CA PRO A 43 -10.73 -0.07 3.13
C PRO A 43 -10.66 1.45 3.36
N ASP A 44 -9.78 1.91 4.24
CA ASP A 44 -9.67 3.32 4.58
C ASP A 44 -8.62 4.01 3.70
N ARG A 45 -9.08 4.75 2.69
CA ARG A 45 -8.23 5.45 1.74
C ARG A 45 -7.25 6.40 2.42
N LYS A 46 -7.75 7.15 3.41
CA LYS A 46 -6.94 8.16 4.08
C LYS A 46 -5.76 7.54 4.83
N LYS A 47 -6.01 6.44 5.53
CA LYS A 47 -4.94 5.75 6.26
C LYS A 47 -3.91 5.15 5.33
N VAL A 48 -4.34 4.54 4.22
CA VAL A 48 -3.40 3.96 3.26
C VAL A 48 -2.59 5.06 2.58
N SER A 49 -3.23 6.19 2.24
CA SER A 49 -2.53 7.33 1.66
C SER A 49 -1.47 7.88 2.61
N GLN A 50 -1.77 7.98 3.90
CA GLN A 50 -0.81 8.43 4.91
C GLN A 50 0.35 7.45 5.04
N LEU A 51 0.07 6.15 4.98
CA LEU A 51 1.11 5.13 5.02
C LEU A 51 2.05 5.23 3.83
N VAL A 52 1.50 5.40 2.63
CA VAL A 52 2.28 5.57 1.41
C VAL A 52 3.18 6.79 1.53
N GLN A 53 2.63 7.91 1.99
CA GLN A 53 3.39 9.13 2.16
C GLN A 53 4.53 8.95 3.18
N LEU A 54 4.25 8.27 4.27
CA LEU A 54 5.26 7.97 5.29
C LEU A 54 6.39 7.11 4.73
N CYS A 55 6.06 6.07 3.98
CA CYS A 55 7.06 5.19 3.38
C CYS A 55 7.97 5.96 2.42
N ASN A 56 7.40 6.86 1.62
CA ASN A 56 8.19 7.68 0.70
C ASN A 56 9.07 8.68 1.45
N THR A 57 8.54 9.30 2.50
CA THR A 57 9.27 10.27 3.28
C THR A 57 10.46 9.66 4.01
N LEU A 58 10.27 8.45 4.57
CA LEU A 58 11.31 7.78 5.32
C LEU A 58 12.27 6.98 4.44
N GLY A 59 11.96 6.81 3.16
CA GLY A 59 12.78 6.00 2.27
C GLY A 59 12.82 4.54 2.66
N VAL A 60 11.66 3.99 3.01
CA VAL A 60 11.54 2.59 3.46
C VAL A 60 12.00 1.65 2.35
N GLU A 61 12.79 0.63 2.73
CA GLU A 61 13.21 -0.40 1.80
C GLU A 61 12.07 -1.40 1.55
N PRO A 62 11.98 -2.00 0.35
CA PRO A 62 10.89 -2.93 0.05
C PRO A 62 10.78 -4.11 1.03
N ASP A 63 11.90 -4.63 1.49
CA ASP A 63 11.90 -5.76 2.42
C ASP A 63 11.46 -5.37 3.83
N GLN A 64 11.41 -4.08 4.13
CA GLN A 64 10.92 -3.56 5.42
C GLN A 64 9.42 -3.31 5.41
N LEU A 65 8.81 -3.21 4.23
CA LEU A 65 7.40 -2.86 4.10
C LEU A 65 6.49 -3.85 4.84
N GLU A 66 6.81 -5.13 4.76
CA GLU A 66 6.04 -6.18 5.42
C GLU A 66 5.92 -5.93 6.93
N TYR A 67 7.03 -5.56 7.56
CA TYR A 67 7.05 -5.29 9.00
C TYR A 67 6.26 -4.05 9.37
N ILE A 68 6.35 -3.03 8.51
CA ILE A 68 5.58 -1.80 8.71
C ILE A 68 4.09 -2.09 8.59
N LEU A 69 3.69 -2.91 7.63
CA LEU A 69 2.29 -3.27 7.46
C LEU A 69 1.77 -4.06 8.66
N GLU A 70 2.58 -4.96 9.22
CA GLU A 70 2.19 -5.72 10.41
C GLU A 70 1.90 -4.80 11.59
N ASP A 71 2.72 -3.77 11.79
CA ASP A 71 2.50 -2.81 12.85
C ASP A 71 1.34 -1.86 12.57
N PHE A 72 1.09 -1.58 11.30
CA PHE A 72 0.06 -0.63 10.88
C PHE A 72 -1.34 -1.23 10.91
N LEU A 73 -1.47 -2.51 10.57
CA LEU A 73 -2.77 -3.17 10.53
C LEU A 73 -3.25 -3.51 11.94
N PRO A 74 -4.55 -3.37 12.18
CA PRO A 74 -5.13 -3.69 13.49
C PRO A 74 -5.08 -5.17 13.80
#